data_f68134b366f3c00b15d0db390b3af0a7
#
_entry.id   f68134b366f3c00b15d0db390b3af0a7
#
_cell.length_a   1.000
_cell.length_b   1.000
_cell.length_c   1.000
_cell.angle_alpha   90.00
_cell.angle_beta   90.00
_cell.angle_gamma   90.00
#
_symmetry.space_group_name_H-M   'P 1'
#
loop_
_entity.id
_entity.type
_entity.pdbx_description
1 polymer ?
#
loop_
_entity_poly.entity_id
_entity_poly.type
_entity_poly.pdbx_seq_one_letter_code
_entity_poly.pdbx_strand_id
1 'polypeptide(L)'
;MKRFLLMTLLLLLPCTALAEADYTLTATVAVEESALLALPIDGAETVLPLVTGDALTITVLGTSYCEAVVGESVGYIATADIAFDMLNGEPTHLMVIDCSPTNQYHGRITLRTEASTKSKAIRKVEKGCIVLVLGTEGDMTHIALPDTEGYVVSKYMDEVEPVSEYRIAYVDPGVNAWLRLDSRSGKNWRICTLDPGTPVQFISNPNGWASVEVAGYRGRMLAHNLTFDAPEE
;
A
#
# COMPACT_ATOMS: atom_id res chain seq x y z
N MET A 1 -35.83 11.33 66.96
CA MET A 1 -34.52 11.29 66.25
C MET A 1 -34.74 10.77 64.86
N LYS A 2 -34.83 11.63 63.85
CA LYS A 2 -35.02 11.26 62.42
C LYS A 2 -33.65 11.18 61.78
N ARG A 3 -33.22 9.97 61.30
CA ARG A 3 -32.01 9.77 60.54
C ARG A 3 -32.29 10.10 59.09
N PHE A 4 -31.65 11.16 58.58
CA PHE A 4 -31.58 11.47 57.13
C PHE A 4 -30.57 10.52 56.50
N LEU A 5 -31.05 9.72 55.54
CA LEU A 5 -30.24 8.88 54.68
C LEU A 5 -29.86 9.71 53.42
N LEU A 6 -28.58 10.09 53.37
CA LEU A 6 -28.03 10.82 52.19
C LEU A 6 -27.73 9.81 51.10
N MET A 7 -28.57 9.77 50.07
CA MET A 7 -28.40 8.89 48.90
C MET A 7 -27.50 9.59 47.90
N THR A 8 -26.21 9.18 47.86
CA THR A 8 -25.23 9.70 46.87
C THR A 8 -25.54 9.07 45.54
N LEU A 9 -26.12 9.86 44.61
CA LEU A 9 -26.35 9.45 43.22
C LEU A 9 -25.00 9.52 42.46
N LEU A 10 -24.36 8.37 42.26
CA LEU A 10 -23.17 8.22 41.44
C LEU A 10 -23.61 8.29 39.96
N LEU A 11 -23.40 9.45 39.33
CA LEU A 11 -23.56 9.60 37.89
C LEU A 11 -22.48 8.79 37.18
N LEU A 12 -22.82 7.60 36.71
CA LEU A 12 -22.06 6.87 35.72
C LEU A 12 -22.22 7.59 34.38
N LEU A 13 -21.25 8.45 34.04
CA LEU A 13 -21.08 8.93 32.69
C LEU A 13 -20.71 7.72 31.81
N PRO A 14 -21.47 7.41 30.76
CA PRO A 14 -21.02 6.43 29.79
C PRO A 14 -19.75 6.99 29.11
N CYS A 15 -18.62 6.34 29.32
CA CYS A 15 -17.45 6.54 28.51
C CYS A 15 -17.80 6.01 27.12
N THR A 16 -18.37 6.85 26.27
CA THR A 16 -18.45 6.59 24.83
C THR A 16 -17.01 6.61 24.35
N ALA A 17 -16.40 5.43 24.22
CA ALA A 17 -15.24 5.27 23.39
C ALA A 17 -15.66 5.78 21.99
N LEU A 18 -15.15 6.95 21.60
CA LEU A 18 -15.18 7.36 20.21
C LEU A 18 -14.45 6.23 19.49
N ALA A 19 -15.18 5.43 18.70
CA ALA A 19 -14.58 4.57 17.72
C ALA A 19 -13.70 5.48 16.87
N GLU A 20 -12.39 5.28 16.89
CA GLU A 20 -11.50 5.90 15.91
C GLU A 20 -12.11 5.49 14.56
N ALA A 21 -12.48 6.48 13.75
CA ALA A 21 -12.95 6.21 12.40
C ALA A 21 -11.83 5.44 11.71
N ASP A 22 -12.13 4.26 11.18
CA ASP A 22 -11.15 3.45 10.47
C ASP A 22 -10.64 4.31 9.30
N TYR A 23 -9.33 4.56 9.31
CA TYR A 23 -8.68 5.31 8.25
C TYR A 23 -8.80 4.52 6.94
N THR A 24 -9.14 5.21 5.87
CA THR A 24 -9.28 4.63 4.54
C THR A 24 -8.73 5.62 3.51
N LEU A 25 -7.84 5.16 2.66
CA LEU A 25 -7.33 5.96 1.56
C LEU A 25 -8.37 6.01 0.44
N THR A 26 -8.84 7.22 0.10
CA THR A 26 -9.83 7.44 -0.95
C THR A 26 -9.25 8.26 -2.10
N ALA A 27 -9.85 8.05 -3.28
CA ALA A 27 -9.53 8.78 -4.50
C ALA A 27 -10.79 8.94 -5.34
N THR A 28 -10.74 9.82 -6.33
CA THR A 28 -11.77 9.98 -7.34
C THR A 28 -11.17 9.80 -8.73
N VAL A 29 -11.98 9.32 -9.69
CA VAL A 29 -11.60 9.26 -11.10
C VAL A 29 -11.43 10.68 -11.63
N ALA A 30 -10.27 11.00 -12.20
CA ALA A 30 -9.89 12.35 -12.65
C ALA A 30 -10.02 12.53 -14.18
N VAL A 31 -10.18 11.45 -14.94
CA VAL A 31 -10.31 11.46 -16.40
C VAL A 31 -11.76 11.21 -16.83
N GLU A 32 -12.12 11.53 -18.10
CA GLU A 32 -13.49 11.39 -18.58
C GLU A 32 -13.98 9.94 -18.56
N GLU A 33 -13.11 9.00 -18.99
CA GLU A 33 -13.40 7.57 -19.03
C GLU A 33 -12.22 6.78 -18.45
N SER A 34 -12.51 5.82 -17.59
CA SER A 34 -11.56 4.86 -17.02
C SER A 34 -12.28 3.55 -16.69
N ALA A 35 -11.61 2.60 -16.10
CA ALA A 35 -12.22 1.33 -15.68
C ALA A 35 -11.46 0.69 -14.53
N LEU A 36 -12.19 -0.09 -13.70
CA LEU A 36 -11.57 -1.17 -12.96
C LEU A 36 -11.26 -2.33 -13.92
N LEU A 37 -10.03 -2.78 -13.91
CA LEU A 37 -9.52 -3.87 -14.74
C LEU A 37 -9.30 -5.14 -13.90
N ALA A 38 -9.43 -6.29 -14.53
CA ALA A 38 -9.18 -7.58 -13.87
C ALA A 38 -7.68 -7.80 -13.53
N LEU A 39 -6.77 -7.17 -14.30
CA LEU A 39 -5.33 -7.24 -14.10
C LEU A 39 -4.72 -5.84 -14.20
N PRO A 40 -3.57 -5.59 -13.53
CA PRO A 40 -2.90 -4.30 -13.56
C PRO A 40 -2.07 -4.11 -14.85
N ILE A 41 -2.74 -4.12 -16.00
CA ILE A 41 -2.14 -3.94 -17.34
C ILE A 41 -3.15 -3.36 -18.31
N ASP A 42 -2.68 -2.54 -19.25
CA ASP A 42 -3.49 -1.98 -20.33
C ASP A 42 -4.13 -3.08 -21.18
N GLY A 43 -5.40 -2.90 -21.52
CA GLY A 43 -6.15 -3.84 -22.34
C GLY A 43 -6.63 -5.10 -21.61
N ALA A 44 -6.45 -5.19 -20.28
CA ALA A 44 -7.07 -6.23 -19.48
C ALA A 44 -8.62 -6.12 -19.53
N GLU A 45 -9.30 -7.20 -19.18
CA GLU A 45 -10.77 -7.25 -19.10
C GLU A 45 -11.30 -6.18 -18.14
N THR A 46 -12.31 -5.45 -18.58
CA THR A 46 -13.00 -4.45 -17.76
C THR A 46 -13.95 -5.13 -16.76
N VAL A 47 -13.69 -4.94 -15.49
CA VAL A 47 -14.57 -5.36 -14.38
C VAL A 47 -15.72 -4.38 -14.22
N LEU A 48 -15.42 -3.07 -14.24
CA LEU A 48 -16.41 -2.00 -14.08
C LEU A 48 -15.96 -0.76 -14.86
N PRO A 49 -16.78 -0.22 -15.79
CA PRO A 49 -16.48 1.08 -16.40
C PRO A 49 -16.68 2.20 -15.37
N LEU A 50 -15.84 3.22 -15.44
CA LEU A 50 -15.82 4.35 -14.52
C LEU A 50 -15.76 5.67 -15.29
N VAL A 51 -16.27 6.73 -14.67
CA VAL A 51 -16.28 8.08 -15.23
C VAL A 51 -15.76 9.10 -14.20
N THR A 52 -15.45 10.30 -14.67
CA THR A 52 -14.98 11.40 -13.82
C THR A 52 -15.87 11.59 -12.58
N GLY A 53 -15.24 11.63 -11.40
CA GLY A 53 -15.91 11.86 -10.13
C GLY A 53 -16.37 10.57 -9.42
N ASP A 54 -16.24 9.39 -10.04
CA ASP A 54 -16.52 8.13 -9.34
C ASP A 54 -15.54 7.97 -8.17
N ALA A 55 -16.09 7.67 -7.00
CA ALA A 55 -15.33 7.52 -5.78
C ALA A 55 -14.76 6.10 -5.63
N LEU A 56 -13.53 6.02 -5.18
CA LEU A 56 -12.73 4.81 -5.03
C LEU A 56 -12.21 4.67 -3.60
N THR A 57 -12.18 3.45 -3.10
CA THR A 57 -11.38 3.07 -1.93
C THR A 57 -10.12 2.37 -2.41
N ILE A 58 -8.95 2.90 -2.10
CA ILE A 58 -7.67 2.31 -2.51
C ILE A 58 -7.24 1.27 -1.47
N THR A 59 -7.09 0.03 -1.91
CA THR A 59 -6.66 -1.09 -1.05
C THR A 59 -5.19 -1.42 -1.21
N VAL A 60 -4.61 -1.13 -2.39
CA VAL A 60 -3.18 -1.29 -2.66
C VAL A 60 -2.68 -0.11 -3.49
N LEU A 61 -1.60 0.53 -3.02
CA LEU A 61 -0.88 1.54 -3.81
C LEU A 61 0.07 0.85 -4.79
N GLY A 62 0.04 1.28 -6.04
CA GLY A 62 0.97 0.84 -7.07
C GLY A 62 1.41 2.01 -7.93
N THR A 63 2.58 1.91 -8.55
CA THR A 63 3.15 3.03 -9.31
C THR A 63 2.45 3.27 -10.64
N SER A 64 1.98 2.21 -11.28
CA SER A 64 1.23 2.28 -12.55
C SER A 64 -0.25 1.97 -12.37
N TYR A 65 -0.59 1.06 -11.47
CA TYR A 65 -1.96 0.68 -11.13
C TYR A 65 -2.13 0.55 -9.63
N CYS A 66 -3.21 1.12 -9.10
CA CYS A 66 -3.69 0.87 -7.75
C CYS A 66 -4.76 -0.23 -7.77
N GLU A 67 -4.82 -1.06 -6.73
CA GLU A 67 -6.02 -1.88 -6.49
C GLU A 67 -7.05 -1.02 -5.76
N ALA A 68 -8.28 -1.08 -6.24
CA ALA A 68 -9.36 -0.26 -5.72
C ALA A 68 -10.67 -1.04 -5.60
N VAL A 69 -11.54 -0.52 -4.73
CA VAL A 69 -12.90 -1.01 -4.52
C VAL A 69 -13.90 0.08 -4.88
N VAL A 70 -14.91 -0.28 -5.67
CA VAL A 70 -16.07 0.56 -6.00
C VAL A 70 -17.34 -0.27 -5.77
N GLY A 71 -18.10 0.08 -4.73
CA GLY A 71 -19.23 -0.75 -4.30
C GLY A 71 -18.78 -2.16 -3.89
N GLU A 72 -19.23 -3.17 -4.63
CA GLU A 72 -18.83 -4.58 -4.42
C GLU A 72 -17.75 -5.05 -5.39
N SER A 73 -17.36 -4.20 -6.35
CA SER A 73 -16.36 -4.53 -7.37
C SER A 73 -14.95 -4.22 -6.87
N VAL A 74 -14.04 -5.17 -7.08
CA VAL A 74 -12.59 -5.02 -6.82
C VAL A 74 -11.85 -5.17 -8.13
N GLY A 75 -10.85 -4.33 -8.35
CA GLY A 75 -10.03 -4.39 -9.57
C GLY A 75 -8.88 -3.39 -9.53
N TYR A 76 -8.23 -3.24 -10.67
CA TYR A 76 -7.08 -2.35 -10.82
C TYR A 76 -7.46 -1.12 -11.65
N ILE A 77 -7.02 0.05 -11.21
CA ILE A 77 -7.18 1.30 -11.94
C ILE A 77 -5.83 1.94 -12.19
N ALA A 78 -5.63 2.54 -13.36
CA ALA A 78 -4.40 3.26 -13.66
C ALA A 78 -4.20 4.40 -12.65
N THR A 79 -3.04 4.46 -12.02
CA THR A 79 -2.71 5.47 -11.01
C THR A 79 -2.76 6.89 -11.59
N ALA A 80 -2.50 7.03 -12.89
CA ALA A 80 -2.59 8.30 -13.60
C ALA A 80 -4.03 8.79 -13.81
N ASP A 81 -5.03 7.92 -13.71
CA ASP A 81 -6.45 8.23 -13.95
C ASP A 81 -7.16 8.73 -12.70
N ILE A 82 -6.51 8.72 -11.53
CA ILE A 82 -7.12 9.05 -10.25
C ILE A 82 -6.47 10.26 -9.58
N ALA A 83 -7.27 10.97 -8.80
CA ALA A 83 -6.83 12.00 -7.87
C ALA A 83 -7.11 11.53 -6.43
N PHE A 84 -6.07 11.51 -5.59
CA PHE A 84 -6.24 11.17 -4.17
C PHE A 84 -6.88 12.33 -3.42
N ASP A 85 -7.97 12.07 -2.70
CA ASP A 85 -8.76 13.11 -2.02
C ASP A 85 -7.92 13.90 -1.00
N MET A 86 -6.97 13.25 -0.34
CA MET A 86 -6.07 13.86 0.65
C MET A 86 -5.12 14.90 0.06
N LEU A 87 -4.85 14.86 -1.24
CA LEU A 87 -3.96 15.81 -1.91
C LEU A 87 -4.64 17.13 -2.26
N ASN A 88 -5.98 17.21 -2.14
CA ASN A 88 -6.74 18.44 -2.46
C ASN A 88 -6.41 19.05 -3.83
N GLY A 89 -6.16 18.21 -4.83
CA GLY A 89 -5.81 18.60 -6.19
C GLY A 89 -4.31 18.76 -6.46
N GLU A 90 -3.45 18.58 -5.47
CA GLU A 90 -2.01 18.51 -5.71
C GLU A 90 -1.63 17.23 -6.50
N PRO A 91 -0.57 17.28 -7.30
CA PRO A 91 -0.12 16.12 -8.08
C PRO A 91 0.21 14.91 -7.21
N THR A 92 -0.16 13.73 -7.69
CA THR A 92 0.21 12.46 -7.06
C THR A 92 1.73 12.29 -7.05
N HIS A 93 2.29 12.11 -5.86
CA HIS A 93 3.71 11.83 -5.67
C HIS A 93 3.86 10.55 -4.87
N LEU A 94 4.34 9.49 -5.53
CA LEU A 94 4.62 8.21 -4.91
C LEU A 94 6.12 8.08 -4.66
N MET A 95 6.46 7.48 -3.53
CA MET A 95 7.83 7.10 -3.17
C MET A 95 7.87 5.65 -2.70
N VAL A 96 9.07 5.08 -2.66
CA VAL A 96 9.30 3.76 -2.10
C VAL A 96 10.16 3.86 -0.84
N ILE A 97 9.84 3.07 0.17
CA ILE A 97 10.69 2.96 1.35
C ILE A 97 11.97 2.24 0.96
N ASP A 98 13.10 2.94 1.05
CA ASP A 98 14.45 2.38 0.80
C ASP A 98 15.38 2.57 1.99
N CYS A 99 15.26 1.70 2.97
CA CYS A 99 16.15 1.64 4.12
C CYS A 99 17.11 0.47 3.99
N SER A 100 18.36 0.67 4.42
CA SER A 100 19.36 -0.41 4.37
C SER A 100 18.89 -1.61 5.19
N PRO A 101 18.80 -2.81 4.59
CA PRO A 101 18.41 -4.01 5.31
C PRO A 101 19.47 -4.50 6.30
N THR A 102 20.68 -3.92 6.26
CA THR A 102 21.76 -4.21 7.20
C THR A 102 21.71 -3.32 8.44
N ASN A 103 20.80 -2.34 8.48
CA ASN A 103 20.62 -1.53 9.69
C ASN A 103 19.98 -2.38 10.81
N GLN A 104 20.03 -1.84 12.03
CA GLN A 104 19.44 -2.48 13.22
C GLN A 104 17.93 -2.74 13.10
N TYR A 105 17.26 -2.19 12.10
CA TYR A 105 15.82 -2.31 11.87
C TYR A 105 15.46 -3.36 10.81
N HIS A 106 16.44 -4.11 10.29
CA HIS A 106 16.22 -5.20 9.32
C HIS A 106 15.36 -4.81 8.11
N GLY A 107 15.62 -3.63 7.53
CA GLY A 107 14.87 -3.15 6.38
C GLY A 107 13.48 -2.63 6.72
N ARG A 108 13.26 -2.11 7.92
CA ARG A 108 12.01 -1.49 8.38
C ARG A 108 12.25 -0.10 8.93
N ILE A 109 11.31 0.80 8.70
CA ILE A 109 11.29 2.12 9.33
C ILE A 109 10.07 2.24 10.24
N THR A 110 10.06 3.26 11.11
CA THR A 110 8.93 3.49 12.00
C THR A 110 8.03 4.57 11.43
N LEU A 111 6.75 4.24 11.19
CA LEU A 111 5.68 5.20 10.97
C LEU A 111 5.27 5.78 12.33
N ARG A 112 5.09 7.10 12.41
CA ARG A 112 4.87 7.85 13.64
C ARG A 112 3.69 8.80 13.53
N THR A 113 3.13 9.17 14.68
CA THR A 113 1.97 10.07 14.74
C THR A 113 2.27 11.53 14.42
N GLU A 114 3.53 11.97 14.56
CA GLU A 114 3.94 13.37 14.39
C GLU A 114 5.32 13.44 13.74
N ALA A 115 5.68 14.60 13.20
CA ALA A 115 6.97 14.87 12.55
C ALA A 115 8.15 14.89 13.54
N SER A 116 8.29 13.85 14.33
CA SER A 116 9.36 13.71 15.32
C SER A 116 9.77 12.26 15.52
N THR A 117 11.09 12.01 15.55
CA THR A 117 11.63 10.69 15.87
C THR A 117 11.32 10.23 17.31
N LYS A 118 10.82 11.13 18.16
CA LYS A 118 10.43 10.87 19.55
C LYS A 118 8.94 10.66 19.72
N SER A 119 8.11 10.94 18.71
CA SER A 119 6.66 10.76 18.78
C SER A 119 6.28 9.28 18.82
N LYS A 120 5.02 9.02 19.16
CA LYS A 120 4.46 7.66 19.28
C LYS A 120 4.63 6.91 17.95
N ALA A 121 5.09 5.67 18.03
CA ALA A 121 5.12 4.77 16.88
C ALA A 121 3.71 4.23 16.62
N ILE A 122 3.27 4.29 15.35
CA ILE A 122 2.05 3.63 14.86
C ILE A 122 2.40 2.17 14.55
N ARG A 123 3.27 1.97 13.55
CA ARG A 123 3.75 0.63 13.16
C ARG A 123 5.11 0.69 12.46
N LYS A 124 5.61 -0.47 12.06
CA LYS A 124 6.76 -0.57 11.14
C LYS A 124 6.27 -0.63 9.71
N VAL A 125 7.00 0.05 8.81
CA VAL A 125 6.83 -0.03 7.35
C VAL A 125 8.10 -0.65 6.76
N GLU A 126 7.92 -1.57 5.85
CA GLU A 126 9.01 -2.37 5.30
C GLU A 126 9.64 -1.69 4.08
N LYS A 127 10.90 -1.97 3.82
CA LYS A 127 11.57 -1.61 2.58
C LYS A 127 10.77 -2.15 1.39
N GLY A 128 10.72 -1.36 0.33
CA GLY A 128 9.98 -1.69 -0.88
C GLY A 128 8.51 -1.28 -0.85
N CYS A 129 7.96 -0.90 0.33
CA CYS A 129 6.60 -0.40 0.43
C CYS A 129 6.44 0.89 -0.38
N ILE A 130 5.42 0.93 -1.25
CA ILE A 130 5.03 2.10 -2.01
C ILE A 130 4.10 2.94 -1.13
N VAL A 131 4.35 4.23 -1.07
CA VAL A 131 3.64 5.17 -0.20
C VAL A 131 3.25 6.43 -0.97
N LEU A 132 2.10 7.01 -0.62
CA LEU A 132 1.70 8.32 -1.12
C LEU A 132 2.31 9.41 -0.22
N VAL A 133 3.00 10.38 -0.81
CA VAL A 133 3.57 11.53 -0.11
C VAL A 133 2.50 12.61 0.04
N LEU A 134 2.27 13.05 1.27
CA LEU A 134 1.33 14.14 1.60
C LEU A 134 2.04 15.47 1.86
N GLY A 135 3.34 15.43 2.19
CA GLY A 135 4.13 16.63 2.46
C GLY A 135 5.42 16.31 3.23
N THR A 136 6.19 17.33 3.52
CA THR A 136 7.47 17.19 4.25
C THR A 136 7.54 18.24 5.36
N GLU A 137 7.99 17.84 6.54
CA GLU A 137 8.22 18.70 7.71
C GLU A 137 9.59 18.41 8.32
N GLY A 138 10.56 19.29 8.08
CA GLY A 138 11.97 19.10 8.47
C GLY A 138 12.56 17.84 7.84
N ASP A 139 13.06 16.92 8.68
CA ASP A 139 13.64 15.64 8.24
C ASP A 139 12.61 14.50 8.13
N MET A 140 11.32 14.81 8.24
CA MET A 140 10.23 13.84 8.22
C MET A 140 9.31 14.09 7.03
N THR A 141 8.87 13.01 6.41
CA THR A 141 7.84 13.03 5.35
C THR A 141 6.54 12.46 5.89
N HIS A 142 5.45 13.20 5.67
CA HIS A 142 4.09 12.74 5.91
C HIS A 142 3.67 11.85 4.76
N ILE A 143 3.26 10.64 5.05
CA ILE A 143 2.87 9.63 4.06
C ILE A 143 1.51 9.04 4.38
N ALA A 144 0.81 8.60 3.34
CA ALA A 144 -0.37 7.76 3.45
C ALA A 144 -0.10 6.35 2.91
N LEU A 145 -0.74 5.39 3.56
CA LEU A 145 -0.90 3.99 3.19
C LEU A 145 -2.41 3.71 3.09
N PRO A 146 -2.86 2.62 2.48
CA PRO A 146 -4.29 2.34 2.34
C PRO A 146 -5.08 2.34 3.65
N ASP A 147 -4.45 1.97 4.75
CA ASP A 147 -5.05 1.74 6.07
C ASP A 147 -4.58 2.71 7.16
N THR A 148 -3.69 3.65 6.88
CA THR A 148 -3.14 4.58 7.88
C THR A 148 -2.32 5.69 7.23
N GLU A 149 -2.10 6.77 7.97
CA GLU A 149 -1.14 7.82 7.63
C GLU A 149 -0.18 8.11 8.78
N GLY A 150 0.87 8.87 8.51
CA GLY A 150 1.81 9.30 9.53
C GLY A 150 3.15 9.75 8.95
N TYR A 151 4.14 9.87 9.81
CA TYR A 151 5.44 10.45 9.49
C TYR A 151 6.54 9.40 9.51
N VAL A 152 7.41 9.46 8.50
CA VAL A 152 8.63 8.66 8.40
C VAL A 152 9.85 9.57 8.19
N VAL A 153 11.03 9.07 8.47
CA VAL A 153 12.29 9.85 8.23
C VAL A 153 12.57 9.87 6.74
N SER A 154 12.61 11.07 6.15
CA SER A 154 12.70 11.32 4.69
C SER A 154 13.88 10.64 4.01
N LYS A 155 15.04 10.55 4.66
CA LYS A 155 16.25 9.91 4.10
C LYS A 155 16.13 8.40 3.82
N TYR A 156 15.05 7.78 4.21
CA TYR A 156 14.77 6.36 3.96
C TYR A 156 13.72 6.16 2.87
N MET A 157 13.55 7.15 2.02
CA MET A 157 12.60 7.11 0.91
C MET A 157 13.35 7.45 -0.38
N ASP A 158 13.04 6.74 -1.44
CA ASP A 158 13.55 7.00 -2.77
C ASP A 158 12.37 7.28 -3.73
N GLU A 159 12.65 8.09 -4.74
CA GLU A 159 11.74 8.29 -5.86
C GLU A 159 11.45 6.95 -6.55
N VAL A 160 10.22 6.77 -6.98
CA VAL A 160 9.81 5.60 -7.73
C VAL A 160 9.14 6.04 -9.03
N GLU A 161 9.82 5.78 -10.14
CA GLU A 161 9.25 6.02 -11.44
C GLU A 161 8.20 4.94 -11.76
N PRO A 162 7.08 5.33 -12.39
CA PRO A 162 6.12 4.37 -12.94
C PRO A 162 6.83 3.42 -13.91
N VAL A 163 6.44 2.17 -13.90
CA VAL A 163 6.99 1.20 -14.84
C VAL A 163 6.27 1.37 -16.17
N SER A 164 6.95 1.92 -17.17
CA SER A 164 6.38 2.16 -18.50
C SER A 164 6.25 0.90 -19.35
N GLU A 165 7.11 -0.09 -19.09
CA GLU A 165 7.10 -1.37 -19.82
C GLU A 165 7.22 -2.51 -18.81
N TYR A 166 6.14 -3.19 -18.54
CA TYR A 166 6.11 -4.40 -17.73
C TYR A 166 5.21 -5.46 -18.37
N ARG A 167 5.38 -6.68 -17.90
CA ARG A 167 4.54 -7.82 -18.29
C ARG A 167 3.89 -8.38 -17.03
N ILE A 168 2.70 -8.92 -17.18
CA ILE A 168 2.14 -9.73 -16.12
C ILE A 168 2.81 -11.09 -16.15
N ALA A 169 3.34 -11.49 -15.01
CA ALA A 169 3.73 -12.87 -14.71
C ALA A 169 2.85 -13.35 -13.56
N TYR A 170 2.78 -14.66 -13.40
CA TYR A 170 2.00 -15.29 -12.34
C TYR A 170 2.91 -16.12 -11.47
N VAL A 171 2.62 -16.19 -10.17
CA VAL A 171 3.26 -17.15 -9.28
C VAL A 171 2.95 -18.55 -9.78
N ASP A 172 4.00 -19.36 -10.00
CA ASP A 172 3.87 -20.74 -10.52
C ASP A 172 2.89 -21.56 -9.66
N PRO A 173 1.96 -22.32 -10.27
CA PRO A 173 0.95 -23.10 -9.55
C PRO A 173 1.49 -24.12 -8.54
N GLY A 174 2.73 -24.54 -8.67
CA GLY A 174 3.35 -25.54 -7.78
C GLY A 174 4.04 -24.97 -6.54
N VAL A 175 4.09 -23.64 -6.37
CA VAL A 175 4.94 -23.03 -5.34
C VAL A 175 4.25 -21.89 -4.58
N ASN A 176 4.55 -21.76 -3.28
CA ASN A 176 4.33 -20.55 -2.52
C ASN A 176 5.59 -19.69 -2.65
N ALA A 177 5.50 -18.60 -3.37
CA ALA A 177 6.63 -17.72 -3.62
C ALA A 177 6.78 -16.66 -2.53
N TRP A 178 8.03 -16.23 -2.31
CA TRP A 178 8.32 -15.16 -1.36
C TRP A 178 8.71 -13.88 -2.11
N LEU A 179 7.97 -12.81 -1.84
CA LEU A 179 8.47 -11.47 -2.13
C LEU A 179 9.54 -11.10 -1.10
N ARG A 180 10.66 -10.57 -1.56
CA ARG A 180 11.84 -10.28 -0.75
C ARG A 180 12.29 -8.83 -0.91
N LEU A 181 12.99 -8.33 0.10
CA LEU A 181 13.61 -7.00 0.10
C LEU A 181 14.73 -6.88 -0.93
N ASP A 182 15.45 -7.98 -1.18
CA ASP A 182 16.52 -8.06 -2.18
C ASP A 182 16.77 -9.52 -2.61
N SER A 183 17.80 -9.75 -3.41
CA SER A 183 18.18 -11.08 -3.93
C SER A 183 18.82 -12.03 -2.91
N ARG A 184 18.86 -11.68 -1.63
CA ARG A 184 19.41 -12.57 -0.59
C ARG A 184 18.39 -13.57 -0.10
N SER A 185 18.85 -14.78 0.22
CA SER A 185 18.04 -15.81 0.85
C SER A 185 18.00 -15.62 2.39
N GLY A 186 16.92 -16.06 3.02
CA GLY A 186 16.77 -16.04 4.47
C GLY A 186 15.47 -15.38 4.93
N LYS A 187 15.07 -15.69 6.16
CA LYS A 187 13.78 -15.24 6.71
C LYS A 187 13.70 -13.71 6.88
N ASN A 188 14.81 -13.07 7.22
CA ASN A 188 14.86 -11.63 7.50
C ASN A 188 14.68 -10.75 6.26
N TRP A 189 14.73 -11.36 5.05
CA TRP A 189 14.60 -10.67 3.77
C TRP A 189 13.22 -10.84 3.13
N ARG A 190 12.30 -11.54 3.80
CA ARG A 190 10.96 -11.80 3.30
C ARG A 190 10.04 -10.65 3.67
N ILE A 191 9.28 -10.14 2.69
CA ILE A 191 8.19 -9.20 2.87
C ILE A 191 6.92 -9.98 3.16
N CYS A 192 6.47 -10.76 2.18
CA CYS A 192 5.26 -11.58 2.27
C CYS A 192 5.40 -12.87 1.45
N THR A 193 4.45 -13.77 1.65
CA THR A 193 4.22 -14.93 0.78
C THR A 193 3.16 -14.54 -0.24
N LEU A 194 3.35 -14.99 -1.48
CA LEU A 194 2.38 -14.86 -2.55
C LEU A 194 1.85 -16.24 -2.90
N ASP A 195 0.55 -16.34 -3.04
CA ASP A 195 -0.13 -17.59 -3.38
C ASP A 195 0.09 -17.95 -4.86
N PRO A 196 0.02 -19.25 -5.22
CA PRO A 196 0.00 -19.68 -6.60
C PRO A 196 -1.05 -18.94 -7.43
N GLY A 197 -0.69 -18.58 -8.66
CA GLY A 197 -1.57 -17.84 -9.56
C GLY A 197 -1.66 -16.33 -9.29
N THR A 198 -1.05 -15.80 -8.22
CA THR A 198 -1.02 -14.36 -7.95
C THR A 198 -0.37 -13.62 -9.13
N PRO A 199 -1.08 -12.66 -9.77
CA PRO A 199 -0.50 -11.82 -10.81
C PRO A 199 0.51 -10.84 -10.22
N VAL A 200 1.65 -10.67 -10.88
CA VAL A 200 2.69 -9.71 -10.50
C VAL A 200 3.12 -8.88 -11.71
N GLN A 201 3.37 -7.61 -11.52
CA GLN A 201 4.01 -6.78 -12.54
C GLN A 201 5.50 -7.12 -12.58
N PHE A 202 5.90 -7.84 -13.62
CA PHE A 202 7.29 -8.25 -13.85
C PHE A 202 8.06 -7.11 -14.53
N ILE A 203 9.09 -6.61 -13.87
CA ILE A 203 9.88 -5.47 -14.35
C ILE A 203 11.15 -5.94 -15.07
N SER A 204 11.92 -6.84 -14.47
CA SER A 204 13.20 -7.31 -15.02
C SER A 204 13.70 -8.57 -14.33
N ASN A 205 14.64 -9.28 -14.97
CA ASN A 205 15.29 -10.47 -14.39
C ASN A 205 16.79 -10.48 -14.72
N PRO A 206 17.61 -9.67 -14.06
CA PRO A 206 19.04 -9.59 -14.42
C PRO A 206 19.86 -10.83 -14.06
N ASN A 207 19.53 -11.57 -13.00
CA ASN A 207 20.38 -12.64 -12.47
C ASN A 207 19.58 -13.80 -11.85
N GLY A 208 18.45 -14.19 -12.44
CA GLY A 208 17.57 -15.22 -11.89
C GLY A 208 16.72 -14.73 -10.70
N TRP A 209 16.81 -13.44 -10.39
CA TRP A 209 15.96 -12.74 -9.43
C TRP A 209 15.12 -11.70 -10.16
N ALA A 210 13.85 -12.00 -10.33
CA ALA A 210 12.90 -11.06 -10.91
C ALA A 210 12.70 -9.86 -10.00
N SER A 211 12.73 -8.66 -10.59
CA SER A 211 12.24 -7.44 -9.97
C SER A 211 10.76 -7.36 -10.28
N VAL A 212 9.94 -7.20 -9.28
CA VAL A 212 8.47 -7.19 -9.42
C VAL A 212 7.84 -6.11 -8.56
N GLU A 213 6.64 -5.68 -8.97
CA GLU A 213 5.74 -4.89 -8.16
C GLU A 213 4.46 -5.68 -7.91
N VAL A 214 4.08 -5.84 -6.65
CA VAL A 214 2.89 -6.60 -6.23
C VAL A 214 2.51 -6.23 -4.79
N ALA A 215 1.22 -6.22 -4.50
CA ALA A 215 0.67 -6.00 -3.15
C ALA A 215 1.21 -4.72 -2.46
N GLY A 216 1.45 -3.64 -3.22
CA GLY A 216 1.96 -2.38 -2.69
C GLY A 216 3.46 -2.35 -2.40
N TYR A 217 4.20 -3.32 -2.92
CA TYR A 217 5.65 -3.43 -2.73
C TYR A 217 6.40 -3.58 -4.04
N ARG A 218 7.54 -2.94 -4.13
CA ARG A 218 8.57 -3.23 -5.12
C ARG A 218 9.64 -4.09 -4.49
N GLY A 219 9.84 -5.30 -5.03
CA GLY A 219 10.72 -6.30 -4.40
C GLY A 219 11.36 -7.26 -5.39
N ARG A 220 11.89 -8.35 -4.87
CA ARG A 220 12.58 -9.41 -5.62
C ARG A 220 11.94 -10.78 -5.37
N MET A 221 11.85 -11.56 -6.44
CA MET A 221 11.42 -12.97 -6.41
C MET A 221 12.40 -13.84 -7.18
N LEU A 222 12.45 -15.13 -6.84
CA LEU A 222 13.15 -16.10 -7.70
C LEU A 222 12.39 -16.22 -9.03
N ALA A 223 13.08 -15.96 -10.14
CA ALA A 223 12.44 -15.93 -11.45
C ALA A 223 11.83 -17.29 -11.86
N HIS A 224 12.37 -18.41 -11.39
CA HIS A 224 11.82 -19.73 -11.65
C HIS A 224 10.51 -20.05 -10.89
N ASN A 225 10.10 -19.17 -9.97
CA ASN A 225 8.79 -19.24 -9.30
C ASN A 225 7.71 -18.46 -10.07
N LEU A 226 8.03 -17.94 -11.25
CA LEU A 226 7.13 -17.17 -12.09
C LEU A 226 6.92 -17.84 -13.43
N THR A 227 5.69 -17.82 -13.92
CA THR A 227 5.30 -18.17 -15.29
C THR A 227 4.65 -16.97 -15.98
N PHE A 228 4.71 -16.93 -17.31
CA PHE A 228 3.97 -15.94 -18.11
C PHE A 228 2.67 -16.53 -18.69
N ASP A 229 2.42 -17.80 -18.45
CA ASP A 229 1.15 -18.44 -18.78
C ASP A 229 0.14 -18.17 -17.68
N ALA A 230 -1.04 -17.65 -18.05
CA ALA A 230 -2.11 -17.44 -17.09
C ALA A 230 -2.53 -18.79 -16.48
N PRO A 231 -2.88 -18.83 -15.18
CA PRO A 231 -3.42 -20.05 -14.59
C PRO A 231 -4.68 -20.50 -15.33
N GLU A 232 -4.83 -21.79 -15.52
CA GLU A 232 -6.09 -22.38 -16.02
C GLU A 232 -7.15 -22.20 -14.94
N GLU A 233 -8.34 -21.74 -15.36
CA GLU A 233 -9.53 -21.57 -14.48
C GLU A 233 -10.10 -22.92 -14.02
#